data_de08a14d93dc726352eba5889bb62a88
#
_entry.id   de08a14d93dc726352eba5889bb62a88
#
_cell.length_a   1.000
_cell.length_b   1.000
_cell.length_c   1.000
_cell.angle_alpha   90.00
_cell.angle_beta   90.00
_cell.angle_gamma   90.00
#
_symmetry.space_group_name_H-M   'P 1'
#
loop_
_entity.id
_entity.type
_entity.pdbx_description
1 polymer ?
#
loop_
_entity_poly.entity_id
_entity_poly.type
_entity_poly.pdbx_seq_one_letter_code
_entity_poly.pdbx_strand_id
1 'polypeptide(L)'
;NLVDKKKKHYSAAFRQYWKGVGGVDDKLGAIEFHYVEGVLPGYFWIFPIGNGISNVGFGMALADIYKQDKKLKGLQEFVINGRFADRFKNAELIGGSSKGWQLPLGSPRRTSTKPRRAFGNGCMLIGDSASLVDPFTGEGIGNALLSAKLAISFFDKIVDRNGLPLEKGKKYQRKLWDTLGKELTNSFKLQNYTRRKWLVNWFVKKANKKQELRRLLTESLTSREAQVKLTSPWLLFRHLVF
;
A
#
# COMPACT_ATOMS: atom_id res chain seq x y z
N ASN A 1 -1.60 7.45 -23.94
CA ASN A 1 -1.62 6.30 -23.06
C ASN A 1 -1.55 6.77 -21.59
N LEU A 2 -2.64 6.63 -20.85
CA LEU A 2 -2.75 7.10 -19.45
C LEU A 2 -2.12 6.10 -18.45
N VAL A 3 -1.83 4.88 -18.88
CA VAL A 3 -1.34 3.80 -18.04
C VAL A 3 0.13 3.52 -18.31
N ASP A 4 0.98 3.67 -17.27
CA ASP A 4 2.38 3.24 -17.31
C ASP A 4 2.47 1.81 -16.76
N LYS A 5 2.70 0.84 -17.64
CA LYS A 5 2.75 -0.60 -17.34
C LYS A 5 4.08 -1.08 -16.75
N LYS A 6 5.00 -0.19 -16.36
CA LYS A 6 6.28 -0.62 -15.78
C LYS A 6 6.07 -1.33 -14.44
N LYS A 7 6.61 -2.54 -14.31
CA LYS A 7 6.47 -3.43 -13.13
C LYS A 7 6.75 -2.75 -11.78
N LYS A 8 7.68 -1.78 -11.74
CA LYS A 8 8.03 -1.04 -10.51
C LYS A 8 6.91 -0.12 -9.98
N HIS A 9 5.89 0.13 -10.78
CA HIS A 9 4.75 0.98 -10.45
C HIS A 9 3.48 0.19 -10.15
N TYR A 10 3.62 -1.11 -9.95
CA TYR A 10 2.55 -2.00 -9.55
C TYR A 10 3.00 -2.85 -8.37
N SER A 11 2.08 -3.17 -7.49
CA SER A 11 2.15 -4.29 -6.57
C SER A 11 1.22 -5.39 -7.05
N ALA A 12 1.49 -6.60 -6.60
CA ALA A 12 0.52 -7.67 -6.69
C ALA A 12 0.26 -8.22 -5.29
N ALA A 13 -0.97 -8.64 -5.06
CA ALA A 13 -1.42 -9.21 -3.82
C ALA A 13 -2.15 -10.53 -4.09
N PHE A 14 -2.05 -11.46 -3.15
CA PHE A 14 -2.80 -12.70 -3.14
C PHE A 14 -3.44 -12.84 -1.76
N ARG A 15 -4.75 -13.07 -1.69
CA ARG A 15 -5.49 -13.19 -0.44
C ARG A 15 -6.36 -14.41 -0.42
N GLN A 16 -6.63 -14.89 0.79
CA GLN A 16 -7.51 -16.00 1.11
C GLN A 16 -8.32 -15.63 2.36
N TYR A 17 -9.48 -16.27 2.52
CA TYR A 17 -10.19 -16.26 3.80
C TYR A 17 -9.93 -17.55 4.54
N TRP A 18 -9.62 -17.43 5.81
CA TRP A 18 -9.35 -18.54 6.71
C TRP A 18 -10.24 -18.44 7.94
N LYS A 19 -10.80 -19.55 8.38
CA LYS A 19 -11.57 -19.65 9.62
C LYS A 19 -10.71 -20.27 10.71
N GLY A 20 -10.77 -19.73 11.93
CA GLY A 20 -10.09 -20.30 13.10
C GLY A 20 -8.57 -20.08 13.15
N VAL A 21 -8.07 -18.97 12.57
CA VAL A 21 -6.63 -18.60 12.70
C VAL A 21 -6.31 -18.32 14.16
N GLY A 22 -5.31 -19.04 14.70
CA GLY A 22 -4.92 -18.90 16.10
C GLY A 22 -4.36 -17.53 16.46
N GLY A 23 -4.64 -17.05 17.68
CA GLY A 23 -4.15 -15.76 18.19
C GLY A 23 -4.83 -14.54 17.58
N VAL A 24 -5.95 -14.70 16.88
CA VAL A 24 -6.81 -13.62 16.41
C VAL A 24 -7.88 -13.35 17.46
N ASP A 25 -8.06 -12.08 17.81
CA ASP A 25 -9.15 -11.62 18.68
C ASP A 25 -10.16 -10.81 17.86
N ASP A 26 -11.30 -11.43 17.57
CA ASP A 26 -12.39 -10.80 16.80
C ASP A 26 -13.00 -9.59 17.53
N LYS A 27 -12.97 -9.56 18.88
CA LYS A 27 -13.52 -8.45 19.67
C LYS A 27 -12.61 -7.22 19.57
N LEU A 28 -11.29 -7.43 19.63
CA LEU A 28 -10.31 -6.36 19.47
C LEU A 28 -10.24 -5.88 18.03
N GLY A 29 -10.50 -6.76 17.04
CA GLY A 29 -10.44 -6.41 15.64
C GLY A 29 -9.05 -5.95 15.14
N ALA A 30 -7.99 -6.33 15.84
CA ALA A 30 -6.64 -5.89 15.53
C ALA A 30 -6.17 -6.44 14.18
N ILE A 31 -5.77 -5.57 13.27
CA ILE A 31 -5.14 -5.94 12.01
C ILE A 31 -3.65 -6.17 12.23
N GLU A 32 -3.11 -7.20 11.60
CA GLU A 32 -1.71 -7.57 11.74
C GLU A 32 -0.97 -7.43 10.40
N PHE A 33 0.20 -6.78 10.43
CA PHE A 33 1.16 -6.72 9.33
C PHE A 33 2.47 -7.37 9.74
N HIS A 34 2.94 -8.33 8.95
CA HIS A 34 4.13 -9.10 9.25
C HIS A 34 5.18 -8.96 8.16
N TYR A 35 6.34 -8.45 8.52
CA TYR A 35 7.52 -8.39 7.67
C TYR A 35 8.39 -9.61 7.95
N VAL A 36 8.27 -10.63 7.11
CA VAL A 36 8.91 -11.94 7.32
C VAL A 36 10.19 -12.04 6.52
N GLU A 37 11.25 -12.56 7.14
CA GLU A 37 12.50 -12.82 6.44
C GLU A 37 12.29 -13.86 5.32
N GLY A 38 12.99 -13.68 4.20
CA GLY A 38 12.83 -14.53 3.00
C GLY A 38 11.75 -14.06 2.03
N VAL A 39 10.83 -13.16 2.46
CA VAL A 39 9.76 -12.62 1.60
C VAL A 39 9.75 -11.08 1.54
N LEU A 40 10.75 -10.42 2.14
CA LEU A 40 10.93 -8.96 1.98
C LEU A 40 11.27 -8.59 0.53
N PRO A 41 10.85 -7.41 0.05
CA PRO A 41 10.19 -6.30 0.74
C PRO A 41 8.66 -6.39 0.81
N GLY A 42 8.06 -7.55 0.58
CA GLY A 42 6.63 -7.77 0.78
C GLY A 42 6.25 -7.86 2.25
N TYR A 43 4.97 -7.87 2.52
CA TYR A 43 4.42 -8.14 3.83
C TYR A 43 3.27 -9.13 3.77
N PHE A 44 3.10 -9.88 4.84
CA PHE A 44 2.00 -10.79 5.08
C PHE A 44 1.02 -10.12 6.05
N TRP A 45 -0.28 -10.33 5.87
CA TRP A 45 -1.29 -9.76 6.75
C TRP A 45 -2.28 -10.81 7.25
N ILE A 46 -2.82 -10.55 8.44
CA ILE A 46 -3.95 -11.26 9.03
C ILE A 46 -4.93 -10.19 9.51
N PHE A 47 -6.08 -10.06 8.87
CA PHE A 47 -7.11 -9.08 9.20
C PHE A 47 -8.38 -9.81 9.61
N PRO A 48 -8.77 -9.78 10.90
CA PRO A 48 -10.04 -10.33 11.32
C PRO A 48 -11.19 -9.57 10.66
N ILE A 49 -12.17 -10.32 10.19
CA ILE A 49 -13.38 -9.76 9.56
C ILE A 49 -14.66 -10.20 10.28
N GLY A 50 -14.52 -10.79 11.48
CA GLY A 50 -15.61 -11.28 12.32
C GLY A 50 -15.94 -12.74 12.07
N ASN A 51 -16.74 -13.30 12.98
CA ASN A 51 -17.22 -14.70 12.95
C ASN A 51 -16.08 -15.76 12.87
N GLY A 52 -14.94 -15.48 13.49
CA GLY A 52 -13.75 -16.34 13.45
C GLY A 52 -13.07 -16.39 12.08
N ILE A 53 -13.44 -15.50 11.16
CA ILE A 53 -12.86 -15.46 9.80
C ILE A 53 -11.82 -14.35 9.73
N SER A 54 -10.70 -14.65 9.06
CA SER A 54 -9.64 -13.69 8.78
C SER A 54 -9.37 -13.60 7.27
N ASN A 55 -9.19 -12.36 6.79
CA ASN A 55 -8.59 -12.09 5.49
C ASN A 55 -7.08 -12.20 5.64
N VAL A 56 -6.51 -13.22 5.05
CA VAL A 56 -5.07 -13.52 5.11
C VAL A 56 -4.48 -13.35 3.73
N GLY A 57 -3.36 -12.65 3.65
CA GLY A 57 -2.76 -12.45 2.35
C GLY A 57 -1.29 -12.01 2.40
N PHE A 58 -0.74 -11.93 1.21
CA PHE A 58 0.63 -11.51 0.96
C PHE A 58 0.68 -10.56 -0.22
N GLY A 59 1.42 -9.47 -0.07
CA GLY A 59 1.60 -8.47 -1.12
C GLY A 59 3.06 -8.04 -1.29
N MET A 60 3.45 -7.76 -2.53
CA MET A 60 4.80 -7.30 -2.87
C MET A 60 4.78 -6.45 -4.14
N ALA A 61 5.75 -5.53 -4.26
CA ALA A 61 5.94 -4.82 -5.52
C ALA A 61 6.27 -5.80 -6.67
N LEU A 62 5.62 -5.62 -7.80
CA LEU A 62 5.68 -6.55 -8.93
C LEU A 62 7.13 -6.73 -9.44
N ALA A 63 7.93 -5.67 -9.41
CA ALA A 63 9.35 -5.74 -9.79
C ALA A 63 10.16 -6.65 -8.88
N ASP A 64 9.81 -6.75 -7.59
CA ASP A 64 10.52 -7.57 -6.62
C ASP A 64 10.08 -9.05 -6.71
N ILE A 65 8.81 -9.31 -7.04
CA ILE A 65 8.31 -10.67 -7.34
C ILE A 65 9.08 -11.28 -8.52
N TYR A 66 9.21 -10.53 -9.62
CA TYR A 66 9.94 -10.99 -10.80
C TYR A 66 11.42 -11.24 -10.55
N LYS A 67 12.05 -10.44 -9.67
CA LYS A 67 13.46 -10.67 -9.29
C LYS A 67 13.66 -11.95 -8.49
N GLN A 68 12.66 -12.38 -7.73
CA GLN A 68 12.76 -13.57 -6.89
C GLN A 68 12.30 -14.84 -7.60
N ASP A 69 11.80 -14.71 -8.83
CA ASP A 69 11.23 -15.83 -9.63
C ASP A 69 10.22 -16.67 -8.83
N LYS A 70 9.40 -16.02 -8.01
CA LYS A 70 8.44 -16.66 -7.11
C LYS A 70 7.01 -16.24 -7.45
N LYS A 71 6.07 -17.15 -7.19
CA LYS A 71 4.63 -16.85 -7.27
C LYS A 71 4.12 -16.41 -5.91
N LEU A 72 3.23 -15.42 -5.86
CA LEU A 72 2.65 -14.90 -4.61
C LEU A 72 1.98 -15.99 -3.77
N LYS A 73 1.27 -16.93 -4.40
CA LYS A 73 0.68 -18.06 -3.71
C LYS A 73 1.73 -18.87 -2.96
N GLY A 74 2.83 -19.23 -3.62
CA GLY A 74 3.93 -19.97 -2.99
C GLY A 74 4.64 -19.19 -1.88
N LEU A 75 4.76 -17.85 -2.01
CA LEU A 75 5.28 -16.99 -0.94
C LEU A 75 4.36 -16.98 0.28
N GLN A 76 3.04 -16.93 0.08
CA GLN A 76 2.07 -16.99 1.16
C GLN A 76 2.09 -18.37 1.85
N GLU A 77 2.12 -19.46 1.09
CA GLU A 77 2.23 -20.82 1.61
C GLU A 77 3.53 -21.02 2.42
N PHE A 78 4.65 -20.49 1.93
CA PHE A 78 5.92 -20.49 2.66
C PHE A 78 5.82 -19.80 4.02
N VAL A 79 5.14 -18.66 4.09
CA VAL A 79 4.95 -17.92 5.34
C VAL A 79 4.01 -18.66 6.29
N ILE A 80 2.88 -19.16 5.79
CA ILE A 80 1.89 -19.92 6.57
C ILE A 80 2.50 -21.19 7.14
N ASN A 81 3.12 -22.02 6.30
CA ASN A 81 3.67 -23.32 6.70
C ASN A 81 4.98 -23.21 7.50
N GLY A 82 5.64 -22.06 7.44
CA GLY A 82 6.85 -21.78 8.19
C GLY A 82 6.56 -21.02 9.49
N ARG A 83 6.71 -19.68 9.41
CA ARG A 83 6.63 -18.78 10.60
C ARG A 83 5.31 -18.86 11.35
N PHE A 84 4.20 -19.17 10.68
CA PHE A 84 2.85 -19.14 11.25
C PHE A 84 2.19 -20.53 11.34
N ALA A 85 2.95 -21.63 11.14
CA ALA A 85 2.40 -22.98 11.13
C ALA A 85 1.50 -23.27 12.35
N ASP A 86 1.93 -22.91 13.55
CA ASP A 86 1.14 -23.11 14.78
C ASP A 86 -0.19 -22.35 14.79
N ARG A 87 -0.23 -21.16 14.18
CA ARG A 87 -1.46 -20.36 14.10
C ARG A 87 -2.46 -20.92 13.09
N PHE A 88 -1.97 -21.63 12.08
CA PHE A 88 -2.79 -22.19 10.98
C PHE A 88 -3.07 -23.67 11.11
N LYS A 89 -2.51 -24.38 12.11
CA LYS A 89 -2.65 -25.85 12.26
C LYS A 89 -4.10 -26.34 12.36
N ASN A 90 -4.99 -25.54 12.94
CA ASN A 90 -6.41 -25.84 13.09
C ASN A 90 -7.29 -24.90 12.26
N ALA A 91 -6.71 -24.07 11.40
CA ALA A 91 -7.45 -23.14 10.59
C ALA A 91 -7.89 -23.79 9.26
N GLU A 92 -9.08 -23.45 8.82
CA GLU A 92 -9.66 -23.96 7.58
C GLU A 92 -9.65 -22.88 6.50
N LEU A 93 -9.11 -23.23 5.32
CA LEU A 93 -9.20 -22.38 4.14
C LEU A 93 -10.63 -22.41 3.58
N ILE A 94 -11.27 -21.25 3.49
CA ILE A 94 -12.59 -21.15 2.88
C ILE A 94 -12.46 -21.35 1.36
N GLY A 95 -13.10 -22.41 0.86
CA GLY A 95 -13.08 -22.78 -0.56
C GLY A 95 -13.49 -21.61 -1.47
N GLY A 96 -12.85 -21.48 -2.63
CA GLY A 96 -13.12 -20.43 -3.61
C GLY A 96 -12.71 -19.00 -3.19
N SER A 97 -12.17 -18.82 -1.97
CA SER A 97 -11.81 -17.50 -1.45
C SER A 97 -10.48 -16.95 -2.01
N SER A 98 -9.63 -17.80 -2.60
CA SER A 98 -8.32 -17.38 -3.12
C SER A 98 -8.45 -16.41 -4.29
N LYS A 99 -7.87 -15.21 -4.15
CA LYS A 99 -7.91 -14.16 -5.19
C LYS A 99 -6.55 -13.47 -5.29
N GLY A 100 -6.08 -13.30 -6.52
CA GLY A 100 -4.90 -12.49 -6.83
C GLY A 100 -5.30 -11.23 -7.59
N TRP A 101 -4.64 -10.10 -7.29
CA TRP A 101 -4.89 -8.83 -7.97
C TRP A 101 -3.63 -7.97 -8.08
N GLN A 102 -3.62 -7.08 -9.07
CA GLN A 102 -2.56 -6.09 -9.24
C GLN A 102 -3.05 -4.72 -8.80
N LEU A 103 -2.24 -4.02 -8.03
CA LEU A 103 -2.53 -2.71 -7.48
C LEU A 103 -1.65 -1.65 -8.17
N PRO A 104 -2.25 -0.64 -8.83
CA PRO A 104 -1.50 0.42 -9.50
C PRO A 104 -1.05 1.46 -8.48
N LEU A 105 0.27 1.53 -8.23
CA LEU A 105 0.86 2.36 -7.19
C LEU A 105 0.93 3.85 -7.56
N GLY A 106 0.73 4.69 -6.57
CA GLY A 106 0.92 6.14 -6.60
C GLY A 106 2.37 6.61 -6.74
N SER A 107 3.31 5.70 -7.01
CA SER A 107 4.73 6.00 -7.10
C SER A 107 5.06 7.00 -8.21
N PRO A 108 6.02 7.95 -7.97
CA PRO A 108 6.43 8.94 -8.97
C PRO A 108 7.07 8.28 -10.19
N ARG A 109 6.86 8.89 -11.37
CA ARG A 109 7.43 8.44 -12.65
C ARG A 109 8.70 9.23 -12.96
N ARG A 110 9.83 8.58 -13.00
CA ARG A 110 11.16 9.20 -13.19
C ARG A 110 11.37 9.88 -14.54
N THR A 111 10.56 9.55 -15.54
CA THR A 111 10.77 9.99 -16.93
C THR A 111 10.03 11.26 -17.31
N SER A 112 9.32 11.87 -16.35
CA SER A 112 8.57 13.09 -16.62
C SER A 112 8.66 14.02 -15.40
N THR A 113 9.08 15.25 -15.64
CA THR A 113 8.93 16.37 -14.68
C THR A 113 7.47 16.73 -14.44
N LYS A 114 6.56 16.16 -15.27
CA LYS A 114 5.13 16.37 -15.17
C LYS A 114 4.48 15.25 -14.36
N PRO A 115 3.52 15.56 -13.50
CA PRO A 115 2.69 14.57 -12.82
C PRO A 115 1.98 13.66 -13.82
N ARG A 116 1.65 12.44 -13.40
CA ARG A 116 0.84 11.52 -14.22
C ARG A 116 -0.47 12.17 -14.61
N ARG A 117 -0.88 11.94 -15.85
CA ARG A 117 -2.14 12.45 -16.36
C ARG A 117 -3.31 11.71 -15.70
N ALA A 118 -4.14 12.44 -14.98
CA ALA A 118 -5.32 11.93 -14.27
C ALA A 118 -6.64 12.35 -14.91
N PHE A 119 -6.60 12.78 -16.17
CA PHE A 119 -7.79 13.15 -16.95
C PHE A 119 -7.59 12.84 -18.42
N GLY A 120 -8.67 12.68 -19.14
CA GLY A 120 -8.72 12.56 -20.59
C GLY A 120 -9.75 13.52 -21.17
N ASN A 121 -9.97 13.42 -22.49
CA ASN A 121 -11.07 14.12 -23.12
C ASN A 121 -12.38 13.51 -22.59
N GLY A 122 -13.25 14.33 -22.00
CA GLY A 122 -14.52 13.89 -21.45
C GLY A 122 -14.46 13.10 -20.13
N CYS A 123 -13.27 12.87 -19.51
CA CYS A 123 -13.19 12.06 -18.29
C CYS A 123 -12.14 12.51 -17.28
N MET A 124 -12.39 12.19 -16.01
CA MET A 124 -11.41 12.24 -14.92
C MET A 124 -11.14 10.83 -14.39
N LEU A 125 -9.89 10.52 -14.08
CA LEU A 125 -9.49 9.26 -13.45
C LEU A 125 -9.42 9.44 -11.94
N ILE A 126 -9.99 8.50 -11.18
CA ILE A 126 -10.01 8.49 -9.72
C ILE A 126 -9.49 7.15 -9.18
N GLY A 127 -9.05 7.10 -7.93
CA GLY A 127 -8.62 5.88 -7.26
C GLY A 127 -7.59 5.09 -8.07
N ASP A 128 -7.81 3.79 -8.19
CA ASP A 128 -6.91 2.87 -8.91
C ASP A 128 -6.76 3.22 -10.39
N SER A 129 -7.79 3.73 -11.03
CA SER A 129 -7.69 4.15 -12.44
C SER A 129 -6.70 5.32 -12.64
N ALA A 130 -6.53 6.17 -11.61
CA ALA A 130 -5.50 7.21 -11.56
C ALA A 130 -4.18 6.71 -10.96
N SER A 131 -4.08 5.42 -10.60
CA SER A 131 -2.94 4.80 -9.91
C SER A 131 -2.61 5.55 -8.61
N LEU A 132 -3.54 5.59 -7.67
CA LEU A 132 -3.41 6.31 -6.41
C LEU A 132 -3.21 5.40 -5.19
N VAL A 133 -3.00 4.09 -5.39
CA VAL A 133 -2.69 3.16 -4.30
C VAL A 133 -1.39 3.57 -3.63
N ASP A 134 -1.39 3.66 -2.30
CA ASP A 134 -0.21 4.01 -1.51
C ASP A 134 0.91 2.97 -1.73
N PRO A 135 2.12 3.38 -2.14
CA PRO A 135 3.18 2.44 -2.46
C PRO A 135 3.71 1.63 -1.28
N PHE A 136 3.65 2.16 -0.06
CA PHE A 136 4.20 1.52 1.14
C PHE A 136 3.19 0.60 1.80
N THR A 137 1.98 1.08 2.02
CA THR A 137 0.93 0.35 2.75
C THR A 137 0.06 -0.51 1.85
N GLY A 138 -0.05 -0.19 0.56
CA GLY A 138 -1.01 -0.81 -0.35
C GLY A 138 -2.45 -0.31 -0.16
N GLU A 139 -2.65 0.71 0.71
CA GLU A 139 -3.96 1.35 0.93
C GLU A 139 -4.36 2.16 -0.31
N GLY A 140 -5.62 2.05 -0.72
CA GLY A 140 -6.14 2.77 -1.89
C GLY A 140 -7.53 3.37 -1.66
N ILE A 141 -8.26 2.93 -0.61
CA ILE A 141 -9.66 3.31 -0.39
C ILE A 141 -9.77 4.80 -0.05
N GLY A 142 -8.97 5.29 0.89
CA GLY A 142 -8.96 6.70 1.27
C GLY A 142 -8.57 7.62 0.12
N ASN A 143 -7.56 7.23 -0.67
CA ASN A 143 -7.14 7.97 -1.85
C ASN A 143 -8.21 7.94 -2.96
N ALA A 144 -8.94 6.83 -3.11
CA ALA A 144 -10.05 6.74 -4.05
C ALA A 144 -11.20 7.68 -3.66
N LEU A 145 -11.61 7.67 -2.40
CA LEU A 145 -12.64 8.56 -1.88
C LEU A 145 -12.24 10.05 -2.00
N LEU A 146 -11.00 10.38 -1.64
CA LEU A 146 -10.50 11.75 -1.74
C LEU A 146 -10.45 12.24 -3.20
N SER A 147 -9.94 11.41 -4.10
CA SER A 147 -9.89 11.76 -5.53
C SER A 147 -11.27 11.90 -6.15
N ALA A 148 -12.24 11.08 -5.73
CA ALA A 148 -13.63 11.21 -6.14
C ALA A 148 -14.25 12.54 -5.65
N LYS A 149 -14.03 12.88 -4.36
CA LYS A 149 -14.47 14.17 -3.79
C LYS A 149 -13.88 15.36 -4.54
N LEU A 150 -12.59 15.30 -4.87
CA LEU A 150 -11.92 16.34 -5.66
C LEU A 150 -12.49 16.41 -7.09
N ALA A 151 -12.72 15.28 -7.76
CA ALA A 151 -13.27 15.25 -9.10
C ALA A 151 -14.66 15.89 -9.17
N ILE A 152 -15.53 15.55 -8.22
CA ILE A 152 -16.90 16.09 -8.14
C ILE A 152 -16.88 17.62 -7.99
N SER A 153 -15.90 18.20 -7.27
CA SER A 153 -15.82 19.65 -7.09
C SER A 153 -15.54 20.44 -8.39
N PHE A 154 -15.08 19.75 -9.44
CA PHE A 154 -14.87 20.35 -10.77
C PHE A 154 -15.95 19.95 -11.79
N PHE A 155 -16.91 19.10 -11.40
CA PHE A 155 -17.94 18.62 -12.29
C PHE A 155 -19.23 19.43 -12.13
N ASP A 156 -19.75 19.94 -13.24
CA ASP A 156 -21.03 20.65 -13.30
C ASP A 156 -22.03 19.84 -14.13
N LYS A 157 -23.08 19.35 -13.49
CA LYS A 157 -24.10 18.49 -14.14
C LYS A 157 -24.81 19.15 -15.31
N ILE A 158 -24.93 20.47 -15.31
CA ILE A 158 -25.65 21.22 -16.35
C ILE A 158 -24.73 21.51 -17.53
N VAL A 159 -23.52 21.99 -17.24
CA VAL A 159 -22.57 22.46 -18.26
C VAL A 159 -21.81 21.32 -18.91
N ASP A 160 -21.57 20.22 -18.16
CA ASP A 160 -20.72 19.11 -18.61
C ASP A 160 -21.49 17.96 -19.25
N ARG A 161 -22.72 18.19 -19.69
CA ARG A 161 -23.59 17.16 -20.36
C ARG A 161 -22.92 16.53 -21.59
N ASN A 162 -22.15 17.32 -22.34
CA ASN A 162 -21.49 16.90 -23.59
C ASN A 162 -20.03 16.48 -23.38
N GLY A 163 -19.63 16.21 -22.14
CA GLY A 163 -18.28 15.81 -21.79
C GLY A 163 -17.53 16.89 -20.99
N LEU A 164 -16.53 16.44 -20.27
CA LEU A 164 -15.74 17.32 -19.38
C LEU A 164 -14.80 18.21 -20.18
N PRO A 165 -14.85 19.55 -20.04
CA PRO A 165 -13.91 20.45 -20.66
C PRO A 165 -12.48 20.17 -20.24
N LEU A 166 -11.53 20.25 -21.18
CA LEU A 166 -10.12 19.97 -20.94
C LEU A 166 -9.52 20.83 -19.79
N GLU A 167 -9.95 22.06 -19.67
CA GLU A 167 -9.50 22.99 -18.63
C GLU A 167 -9.93 22.53 -17.22
N LYS A 168 -11.12 21.96 -17.08
CA LYS A 168 -11.57 21.38 -15.80
C LYS A 168 -10.70 20.15 -15.44
N GLY A 169 -10.40 19.31 -16.41
CA GLY A 169 -9.49 18.18 -16.24
C GLY A 169 -8.08 18.60 -15.78
N LYS A 170 -7.54 19.68 -16.36
CA LYS A 170 -6.25 20.27 -15.93
C LYS A 170 -6.30 20.80 -14.50
N LYS A 171 -7.37 21.51 -14.13
CA LYS A 171 -7.58 22.02 -12.75
C LYS A 171 -7.69 20.86 -11.75
N TYR A 172 -8.48 19.84 -12.07
CA TYR A 172 -8.58 18.64 -11.26
C TYR A 172 -7.22 17.99 -11.06
N GLN A 173 -6.47 17.75 -12.13
CA GLN A 173 -5.15 17.12 -12.05
C GLN A 173 -4.19 17.93 -11.17
N ARG A 174 -4.14 19.23 -11.31
CA ARG A 174 -3.30 20.09 -10.45
C ARG A 174 -3.67 19.91 -8.99
N LYS A 175 -4.94 20.06 -8.65
CA LYS A 175 -5.44 19.91 -7.28
C LYS A 175 -5.16 18.52 -6.70
N LEU A 176 -5.34 17.47 -7.51
CA LEU A 176 -5.06 16.09 -7.12
C LEU A 176 -3.59 15.91 -6.71
N TRP A 177 -2.65 16.38 -7.53
CA TRP A 177 -1.22 16.20 -7.25
C TRP A 177 -0.70 17.16 -6.20
N ASP A 178 -1.27 18.34 -6.04
CA ASP A 178 -0.98 19.25 -4.92
C ASP A 178 -1.42 18.62 -3.59
N THR A 179 -2.50 17.84 -3.60
CA THR A 179 -3.04 17.18 -2.41
C THR A 179 -2.30 15.88 -2.07
N LEU A 180 -2.09 14.98 -3.04
CA LEU A 180 -1.58 13.63 -2.81
C LEU A 180 -0.11 13.42 -3.23
N GLY A 181 0.43 14.27 -4.10
CA GLY A 181 1.71 13.99 -4.77
C GLY A 181 2.90 13.88 -3.83
N LYS A 182 2.99 14.77 -2.83
CA LYS A 182 4.07 14.75 -1.84
C LYS A 182 4.01 13.49 -0.97
N GLU A 183 2.82 13.13 -0.55
CA GLU A 183 2.57 11.96 0.28
C GLU A 183 2.92 10.67 -0.44
N LEU A 184 2.37 10.45 -1.63
CA LEU A 184 2.67 9.27 -2.45
C LEU A 184 4.16 9.15 -2.78
N THR A 185 4.86 10.30 -2.92
CA THR A 185 6.31 10.33 -3.10
C THR A 185 7.05 9.87 -1.85
N ASN A 186 6.62 10.31 -0.66
CA ASN A 186 7.22 9.90 0.61
C ASN A 186 6.96 8.41 0.89
N SER A 187 5.75 7.97 0.66
CA SER A 187 5.37 6.55 0.77
C SER A 187 6.23 5.67 -0.15
N PHE A 188 6.48 6.11 -1.38
CA PHE A 188 7.38 5.41 -2.30
C PHE A 188 8.84 5.37 -1.80
N LYS A 189 9.32 6.42 -1.12
CA LYS A 189 10.64 6.39 -0.48
C LYS A 189 10.69 5.34 0.64
N LEU A 190 9.66 5.28 1.49
CA LEU A 190 9.55 4.26 2.54
C LEU A 190 9.56 2.85 1.95
N GLN A 191 8.79 2.59 0.90
CA GLN A 191 8.83 1.30 0.20
C GLN A 191 10.25 0.95 -0.28
N ASN A 192 11.01 1.92 -0.78
CA ASN A 192 12.39 1.67 -1.22
C ASN A 192 13.34 1.40 -0.04
N TYR A 193 13.10 1.99 1.13
CA TYR A 193 13.90 1.71 2.34
C TYR A 193 13.70 0.27 2.83
N THR A 194 12.49 -0.30 2.72
CA THR A 194 12.25 -1.69 3.13
C THR A 194 12.97 -2.73 2.28
N ARG A 195 13.49 -2.36 1.09
CA ARG A 195 14.36 -3.23 0.28
C ARG A 195 15.75 -3.43 0.91
N ARG A 196 16.14 -2.57 1.85
CA ARG A 196 17.44 -2.64 2.54
C ARG A 196 17.26 -3.36 3.88
N LYS A 197 17.41 -4.68 3.89
CA LYS A 197 17.24 -5.52 5.11
C LYS A 197 17.97 -4.97 6.34
N TRP A 198 19.23 -4.51 6.17
CA TRP A 198 20.01 -3.96 7.27
C TRP A 198 19.35 -2.72 7.89
N LEU A 199 18.75 -1.85 7.06
CA LEU A 199 18.06 -0.63 7.53
C LEU A 199 16.78 -0.99 8.29
N VAL A 200 16.00 -1.94 7.79
CA VAL A 200 14.79 -2.44 8.47
C VAL A 200 15.16 -3.06 9.82
N ASN A 201 16.15 -3.96 9.84
CA ASN A 201 16.58 -4.62 11.07
C ASN A 201 17.12 -3.62 12.09
N TRP A 202 17.93 -2.66 11.66
CA TRP A 202 18.42 -1.60 12.50
C TRP A 202 17.28 -0.78 13.10
N PHE A 203 16.32 -0.38 12.26
CA PHE A 203 15.18 0.43 12.69
C PHE A 203 14.31 -0.32 13.70
N VAL A 204 14.01 -1.60 13.44
CA VAL A 204 13.24 -2.45 14.37
C VAL A 204 13.98 -2.64 15.70
N LYS A 205 15.30 -2.89 15.67
CA LYS A 205 16.11 -2.97 16.91
C LYS A 205 16.05 -1.68 17.74
N LYS A 206 16.13 -0.53 17.09
CA LYS A 206 15.98 0.78 17.77
C LYS A 206 14.55 1.01 18.27
N ALA A 207 13.53 0.68 17.50
CA ALA A 207 12.12 0.80 17.90
C ALA A 207 11.77 -0.09 19.09
N ASN A 208 12.38 -1.27 19.21
CA ASN A 208 12.21 -2.12 20.39
C ASN A 208 12.74 -1.48 21.68
N LYS A 209 13.72 -0.59 21.57
CA LYS A 209 14.32 0.12 22.71
C LYS A 209 13.69 1.49 22.97
N LYS A 210 13.13 2.13 21.95
CA LYS A 210 12.58 3.51 22.02
C LYS A 210 11.09 3.52 21.66
N GLN A 211 10.26 3.81 22.65
CA GLN A 211 8.79 3.82 22.49
C GLN A 211 8.32 4.81 21.42
N GLU A 212 8.98 5.97 21.30
CA GLU A 212 8.68 6.97 20.28
C GLU A 212 8.81 6.40 18.84
N LEU A 213 9.89 5.65 18.57
CA LEU A 213 10.10 5.02 17.27
C LEU A 213 9.11 3.89 17.01
N ARG A 214 8.76 3.13 18.05
CA ARG A 214 7.73 2.09 17.96
C ARG A 214 6.40 2.69 17.57
N ARG A 215 6.00 3.77 18.25
CA ARG A 215 4.77 4.52 17.95
C ARG A 215 4.78 5.06 16.52
N LEU A 216 5.87 5.70 16.09
CA LEU A 216 6.00 6.21 14.71
C LEU A 216 5.89 5.11 13.65
N LEU A 217 6.46 3.91 13.90
CA LEU A 217 6.32 2.77 12.99
C LEU A 217 4.86 2.33 12.87
N THR A 218 4.17 2.16 14.00
CA THR A 218 2.77 1.75 14.01
C THR A 218 1.88 2.81 13.35
N GLU A 219 2.07 4.08 13.71
CA GLU A 219 1.31 5.18 13.14
C GLU A 219 1.57 5.38 11.64
N SER A 220 2.75 5.00 11.12
CA SER A 220 3.07 5.16 9.68
C SER A 220 2.20 4.30 8.76
N LEU A 221 1.55 3.28 9.29
CA LEU A 221 0.62 2.45 8.53
C LEU A 221 -0.72 3.16 8.28
N THR A 222 -1.08 4.13 9.12
CA THR A 222 -2.39 4.81 9.08
C THR A 222 -2.28 6.34 9.03
N SER A 223 -1.14 6.92 9.44
CA SER A 223 -0.94 8.36 9.53
C SER A 223 0.07 8.88 8.50
N ARG A 224 -0.38 9.85 7.72
CA ARG A 224 0.42 10.58 6.74
C ARG A 224 1.57 11.36 7.39
N GLU A 225 1.31 11.98 8.53
CA GLU A 225 2.31 12.74 9.27
C GLU A 225 3.45 11.85 9.78
N ALA A 226 3.13 10.66 10.26
CA ALA A 226 4.11 9.68 10.70
C ALA A 226 4.99 9.20 9.53
N GLN A 227 4.41 8.97 8.34
CA GLN A 227 5.18 8.63 7.13
C GLN A 227 6.17 9.75 6.74
N VAL A 228 5.74 11.01 6.81
CA VAL A 228 6.62 12.17 6.54
C VAL A 228 7.77 12.22 7.54
N LYS A 229 7.49 12.04 8.83
CA LYS A 229 8.52 11.99 9.88
C LYS A 229 9.52 10.87 9.63
N LEU A 230 9.07 9.65 9.30
CA LEU A 230 9.94 8.51 8.99
C LEU A 230 10.84 8.72 7.75
N THR A 231 10.42 9.55 6.81
CA THR A 231 11.24 9.87 5.63
C THR A 231 12.16 11.07 5.83
N SER A 232 12.09 11.73 6.97
CA SER A 232 12.93 12.88 7.29
C SER A 232 14.39 12.46 7.50
N PRO A 233 15.35 13.02 6.73
CA PRO A 233 16.77 12.76 6.95
C PRO A 233 17.23 13.17 8.36
N TRP A 234 16.62 14.21 8.93
CA TRP A 234 16.92 14.68 10.28
C TRP A 234 16.51 13.67 11.36
N LEU A 235 15.34 13.04 11.24
CA LEU A 235 14.89 11.99 12.16
C LEU A 235 15.83 10.78 12.07
N LEU A 236 16.16 10.36 10.86
CA LEU A 236 17.11 9.25 10.64
C LEU A 236 18.47 9.60 11.25
N PHE A 237 18.98 10.81 11.06
CA PHE A 237 20.24 11.27 11.63
C PHE A 237 20.19 11.30 13.17
N ARG A 238 19.18 11.91 13.78
CA ARG A 238 19.01 12.00 15.24
C ARG A 238 19.02 10.60 15.91
N HIS A 239 18.42 9.61 15.28
CA HIS A 239 18.37 8.26 15.83
C HIS A 239 19.48 7.33 15.33
N LEU A 240 20.29 7.77 14.35
CA LEU A 240 21.52 7.10 13.95
C LEU A 240 22.67 7.41 14.92
N VAL A 241 22.73 8.63 15.45
CA VAL A 241 23.87 9.13 16.22
C VAL A 241 23.63 9.02 17.74
N PHE A 242 22.39 9.11 18.21
CA PHE A 242 21.97 9.03 19.61
C PHE A 242 20.92 7.91 19.79
#